data_9de7f14d22073574a2329093c51674d6
#
_entry.id   9de7f14d22073574a2329093c51674d6
#
_cell.length_a   1.000
_cell.length_b   1.000
_cell.length_c   1.000
_cell.angle_alpha   90.00
_cell.angle_beta   90.00
_cell.angle_gamma   90.00
#
_symmetry.space_group_name_H-M   'P 1'
#
loop_
_entity.id
_entity.type
_entity.pdbx_description
1 polymer ?
#
loop_
_entity_poly.entity_id
_entity_poly.type
_entity_poly.pdbx_seq_one_letter_code
_entity_poly.pdbx_strand_id
1 'polypeptide(L)'
;VWDGSPSAGFTTGKPWLPVKPEQAARNVAGQEGAQGSVLEHYRAMLAFRRGSDALRTGQTRFLDLHEPVLGFVRGDGDGALLCLFNLSPVALSVTVSGVGDCVGPSLNAVRDGDRLTLGPNAAAFLPVTGTVAVHD
;
A
#
# COMPACT_ATOMS: atom_id res chain seq x y z
N VAL A 1 15.60 13.19 7.17
CA VAL A 1 15.36 14.15 8.24
C VAL A 1 14.85 13.41 9.45
N TRP A 2 15.63 13.36 10.54
CA TRP A 2 15.36 12.53 11.71
C TRP A 2 14.44 13.22 12.72
N ASP A 3 14.65 14.50 12.99
CA ASP A 3 13.93 15.25 14.00
C ASP A 3 13.75 16.74 13.62
N GLY A 4 13.12 17.50 14.51
CA GLY A 4 12.87 18.94 14.34
C GLY A 4 14.04 19.86 14.79
N SER A 5 15.23 19.33 15.09
CA SER A 5 16.38 20.15 15.46
C SER A 5 16.90 20.96 14.26
N PRO A 6 17.69 22.04 14.49
CA PRO A 6 18.17 22.90 13.42
C PRO A 6 18.92 22.20 12.29
N SER A 7 19.59 21.09 12.59
CA SER A 7 20.31 20.25 11.60
C SER A 7 19.58 18.93 11.32
N ALA A 8 18.31 18.83 11.70
CA ALA A 8 17.43 17.68 11.45
C ALA A 8 18.01 16.33 11.94
N GLY A 9 18.76 16.34 13.04
CA GLY A 9 19.39 15.15 13.63
C GLY A 9 20.63 14.63 12.89
N PHE A 10 21.09 15.29 11.84
CA PHE A 10 22.26 14.84 11.07
C PHE A 10 23.60 15.27 11.66
N THR A 11 23.68 16.45 12.26
CA THR A 11 24.93 17.02 12.78
C THR A 11 24.65 18.09 13.83
N THR A 12 25.62 18.29 14.74
CA THR A 12 25.64 19.41 15.68
C THR A 12 26.37 20.64 15.10
N GLY A 13 27.03 20.50 13.96
CA GLY A 13 27.74 21.56 13.25
C GLY A 13 26.92 22.10 12.06
N LYS A 14 27.59 22.82 11.16
CA LYS A 14 26.99 23.32 9.92
C LYS A 14 26.77 22.14 8.94
N PRO A 15 25.55 21.82 8.52
CA PRO A 15 25.29 20.76 7.58
C PRO A 15 25.86 21.11 6.19
N TRP A 16 26.37 20.10 5.49
CA TRP A 16 26.86 20.30 4.12
C TRP A 16 25.71 20.63 3.14
N LEU A 17 24.61 19.90 3.23
CA LEU A 17 23.40 20.17 2.45
C LEU A 17 22.35 20.85 3.33
N PRO A 18 21.65 21.89 2.80
CA PRO A 18 20.59 22.55 3.54
C PRO A 18 19.39 21.61 3.72
N VAL A 19 18.81 21.65 4.92
CA VAL A 19 17.49 21.01 5.18
C VAL A 19 16.40 21.97 4.72
N LYS A 20 15.55 21.52 3.79
CA LYS A 20 14.42 22.32 3.32
C LYS A 20 13.27 22.29 4.34
N PRO A 21 12.51 23.39 4.52
CA PRO A 21 11.39 23.43 5.46
C PRO A 21 10.36 22.31 5.26
N GLU A 22 10.04 21.96 4.01
CA GLU A 22 9.09 20.89 3.69
C GLU A 22 9.61 19.50 4.09
N GLN A 23 10.91 19.32 4.12
CA GLN A 23 11.55 18.09 4.62
C GLN A 23 11.54 18.04 6.15
N ALA A 24 11.84 19.17 6.79
CA ALA A 24 11.82 19.28 8.25
C ALA A 24 10.43 18.99 8.83
N ALA A 25 9.35 19.45 8.16
CA ALA A 25 7.98 19.18 8.56
C ALA A 25 7.58 17.70 8.50
N ARG A 26 8.31 16.89 7.71
CA ARG A 26 8.05 15.46 7.52
C ARG A 26 9.15 14.57 8.10
N ASN A 27 9.72 14.99 9.22
CA ASN A 27 10.79 14.28 9.89
C ASN A 27 10.32 12.94 10.50
N VAL A 28 11.26 12.03 10.72
CA VAL A 28 10.98 10.68 11.27
C VAL A 28 10.31 10.76 12.64
N ALA A 29 10.84 11.58 13.56
CA ALA A 29 10.28 11.71 14.91
C ALA A 29 8.83 12.20 14.91
N GLY A 30 8.47 13.09 13.98
CA GLY A 30 7.09 13.56 13.84
C GLY A 30 6.14 12.54 13.19
N GLN A 31 6.67 11.55 12.48
CA GLN A 31 5.89 10.48 11.87
C GLN A 31 5.76 9.24 12.76
N GLU A 32 6.66 9.06 13.71
CA GLU A 32 6.70 7.89 14.57
C GLU A 32 5.46 7.84 15.49
N GLY A 33 4.68 6.75 15.38
CA GLY A 33 3.41 6.59 16.08
C GLY A 33 2.26 7.46 15.54
N ALA A 34 2.49 8.31 14.55
CA ALA A 34 1.45 9.13 13.95
C ALA A 34 0.60 8.32 12.97
N GLN A 35 -0.68 8.13 13.30
CA GLN A 35 -1.62 7.41 12.45
C GLN A 35 -1.71 8.06 11.05
N GLY A 36 -1.60 7.23 10.01
CA GLY A 36 -1.66 7.69 8.62
C GLY A 36 -0.36 8.32 8.10
N SER A 37 0.72 8.34 8.90
CA SER A 37 2.02 8.77 8.40
C SER A 37 2.60 7.75 7.39
N VAL A 38 3.42 8.24 6.47
CA VAL A 38 4.11 7.39 5.49
C VAL A 38 5.00 6.37 6.18
N LEU A 39 5.67 6.76 7.26
CA LEU A 39 6.54 5.86 8.04
C LEU A 39 5.75 4.68 8.62
N GLU A 40 4.62 4.94 9.27
CA GLU A 40 3.83 3.89 9.88
C GLU A 40 3.14 3.01 8.82
N HIS A 41 2.68 3.60 7.73
CA HIS A 41 2.16 2.82 6.60
C HIS A 41 3.24 1.89 6.03
N TYR A 42 4.46 2.39 5.83
CA TYR A 42 5.58 1.59 5.33
C TYR A 42 5.95 0.45 6.29
N ARG A 43 5.96 0.72 7.60
CA ARG A 43 6.18 -0.31 8.64
C ARG A 43 5.11 -1.39 8.60
N ALA A 44 3.84 -1.00 8.46
CA ALA A 44 2.71 -1.93 8.34
C ALA A 44 2.83 -2.80 7.08
N MET A 45 3.18 -2.21 5.93
CA MET A 45 3.42 -2.94 4.68
C MET A 45 4.56 -3.96 4.81
N LEU A 46 5.66 -3.59 5.44
CA LEU A 46 6.78 -4.52 5.67
C LEU A 46 6.40 -5.66 6.63
N ALA A 47 5.62 -5.37 7.67
CA ALA A 47 5.12 -6.39 8.59
C ALA A 47 4.18 -7.36 7.87
N PHE A 48 3.23 -6.84 7.08
CA PHE A 48 2.31 -7.62 6.27
C PHE A 48 3.07 -8.51 5.28
N ARG A 49 4.04 -7.95 4.55
CA ARG A 49 4.89 -8.73 3.63
C ARG A 49 5.64 -9.86 4.35
N ARG A 50 6.21 -9.60 5.53
CA ARG A 50 6.93 -10.63 6.30
C ARG A 50 6.04 -11.79 6.74
N GLY A 51 4.78 -11.51 7.03
CA GLY A 51 3.78 -12.50 7.44
C GLY A 51 3.14 -13.29 6.28
N SER A 52 3.46 -12.99 5.02
CA SER A 52 2.85 -13.63 3.84
C SER A 52 3.90 -14.26 2.93
N ASP A 53 3.86 -15.56 2.77
CA ASP A 53 4.73 -16.27 1.82
C ASP A 53 4.45 -15.85 0.38
N ALA A 54 3.18 -15.64 0.04
CA ALA A 54 2.78 -15.14 -1.26
C ALA A 54 3.50 -13.82 -1.61
N LEU A 55 3.57 -12.88 -0.66
CA LEU A 55 4.24 -11.59 -0.87
C LEU A 55 5.77 -11.69 -0.84
N ARG A 56 6.34 -12.68 -0.14
CA ARG A 56 7.81 -12.84 -0.04
C ARG A 56 8.39 -13.56 -1.24
N THR A 57 7.83 -14.71 -1.59
CA THR A 57 8.42 -15.67 -2.54
C THR A 57 7.46 -16.10 -3.65
N GLY A 58 6.17 -15.78 -3.54
CA GLY A 58 5.16 -16.16 -4.52
C GLY A 58 5.41 -15.56 -5.90
N GLN A 59 5.01 -16.29 -6.94
CA GLN A 59 5.01 -15.81 -8.31
C GLN A 59 4.06 -14.62 -8.46
N THR A 60 4.35 -13.73 -9.41
CA THR A 60 3.47 -12.61 -9.77
C THR A 60 2.81 -12.89 -11.10
N ARG A 61 1.49 -12.89 -11.13
CA ARG A 61 0.70 -13.00 -12.36
C ARG A 61 -0.13 -11.73 -12.53
N PHE A 62 0.24 -10.90 -13.47
CA PHE A 62 -0.51 -9.68 -13.81
C PHE A 62 -1.86 -10.03 -14.43
N LEU A 63 -2.85 -9.18 -14.15
CA LEU A 63 -4.16 -9.19 -14.77
C LEU A 63 -4.19 -8.16 -15.89
N ASP A 64 -4.93 -8.47 -16.95
CA ASP A 64 -5.17 -7.55 -18.06
C ASP A 64 -6.37 -6.66 -17.69
N LEU A 65 -6.09 -5.48 -17.17
CA LEU A 65 -7.08 -4.50 -16.69
C LEU A 65 -6.83 -3.15 -17.37
N HIS A 66 -7.89 -2.34 -17.48
CA HIS A 66 -7.74 -1.00 -18.04
C HIS A 66 -7.13 -0.02 -17.05
N GLU A 67 -6.34 0.91 -17.57
CA GLU A 67 -5.87 2.04 -16.76
C GLU A 67 -7.05 2.84 -16.18
N PRO A 68 -6.95 3.31 -14.96
CA PRO A 68 -5.78 3.40 -14.09
C PRO A 68 -5.66 2.25 -13.07
N VAL A 69 -6.30 1.11 -13.28
CA VAL A 69 -6.24 -0.03 -12.35
C VAL A 69 -5.04 -0.91 -12.67
N LEU A 70 -4.15 -1.07 -11.68
CA LEU A 70 -3.09 -2.07 -11.71
C LEU A 70 -3.53 -3.27 -10.87
N GLY A 71 -3.52 -4.46 -11.44
CA GLY A 71 -3.90 -5.69 -10.75
C GLY A 71 -2.95 -6.84 -10.99
N PHE A 72 -2.67 -7.61 -9.95
CA PHE A 72 -1.93 -8.85 -10.05
C PHE A 72 -2.25 -9.80 -8.89
N VAL A 73 -2.08 -11.09 -9.12
CA VAL A 73 -2.13 -12.12 -8.09
C VAL A 73 -0.70 -12.48 -7.67
N ARG A 74 -0.48 -12.57 -6.36
CA ARG A 74 0.76 -13.04 -5.74
C ARG A 74 0.55 -14.43 -5.14
N GLY A 75 1.44 -15.35 -5.49
CA GLY A 75 1.39 -16.73 -5.04
C GLY A 75 0.34 -17.57 -5.78
N ASP A 76 0.26 -18.83 -5.42
CA ASP A 76 -0.67 -19.82 -5.96
C ASP A 76 -1.34 -20.58 -4.81
N GLY A 77 -2.53 -21.13 -5.05
CA GLY A 77 -3.28 -21.94 -4.06
C GLY A 77 -3.62 -21.16 -2.79
N ASP A 78 -3.60 -21.89 -1.67
CA ASP A 78 -3.92 -21.34 -0.34
C ASP A 78 -2.90 -20.27 0.06
N GLY A 79 -3.42 -19.11 0.47
CA GLY A 79 -2.60 -17.96 0.87
C GLY A 79 -2.21 -17.02 -0.27
N ALA A 80 -2.63 -17.29 -1.51
CA ALA A 80 -2.48 -16.33 -2.60
C ALA A 80 -3.28 -15.05 -2.34
N LEU A 81 -2.77 -13.93 -2.87
CA LEU A 81 -3.36 -12.60 -2.68
C LEU A 81 -3.61 -11.94 -4.04
N LEU A 82 -4.83 -11.45 -4.23
CA LEU A 82 -5.12 -10.45 -5.25
C LEU A 82 -4.70 -9.08 -4.72
N CYS A 83 -3.88 -8.38 -5.48
CA CYS A 83 -3.41 -7.02 -5.19
C CYS A 83 -3.97 -6.09 -6.27
N LEU A 84 -4.75 -5.10 -5.88
CA LEU A 84 -5.34 -4.09 -6.78
C LEU A 84 -4.96 -2.69 -6.32
N PHE A 85 -4.63 -1.84 -7.28
CA PHE A 85 -4.24 -0.46 -7.05
C PHE A 85 -4.98 0.47 -8.01
N ASN A 86 -5.53 1.55 -7.48
CA ASN A 86 -5.98 2.68 -8.28
C ASN A 86 -4.86 3.71 -8.38
N LEU A 87 -4.26 3.86 -9.55
CA LEU A 87 -3.13 4.77 -9.79
C LEU A 87 -3.58 6.18 -10.19
N SER A 88 -4.83 6.54 -9.85
CA SER A 88 -5.38 7.87 -10.15
C SER A 88 -5.89 8.60 -8.90
N PRO A 89 -6.05 9.93 -8.97
CA PRO A 89 -6.66 10.71 -7.89
C PRO A 89 -8.20 10.65 -7.88
N VAL A 90 -8.81 9.84 -8.74
CA VAL A 90 -10.28 9.72 -8.86
C VAL A 90 -10.71 8.34 -8.38
N ALA A 91 -11.77 8.28 -7.58
CA ALA A 91 -12.34 7.01 -7.13
C ALA A 91 -12.98 6.25 -8.31
N LEU A 92 -12.84 4.94 -8.29
CA LEU A 92 -13.46 4.02 -9.25
C LEU A 92 -13.97 2.77 -8.54
N SER A 93 -14.70 1.93 -9.24
CA SER A 93 -15.15 0.64 -8.72
C SER A 93 -14.87 -0.45 -9.74
N VAL A 94 -14.51 -1.61 -9.25
CA VAL A 94 -14.36 -2.85 -10.03
C VAL A 94 -15.25 -3.94 -9.43
N THR A 95 -15.62 -4.92 -10.22
CA THR A 95 -16.27 -6.14 -9.74
C THR A 95 -15.21 -7.22 -9.53
N VAL A 96 -15.19 -7.86 -8.37
CA VAL A 96 -14.22 -8.90 -8.00
C VAL A 96 -14.93 -10.18 -7.57
N SER A 97 -14.41 -11.31 -7.98
CA SER A 97 -14.88 -12.63 -7.52
C SER A 97 -13.73 -13.57 -7.21
N GLY A 98 -14.01 -14.64 -6.46
CA GLY A 98 -13.00 -15.63 -6.04
C GLY A 98 -12.03 -15.10 -4.99
N VAL A 99 -12.45 -14.09 -4.22
CA VAL A 99 -11.61 -13.45 -3.18
C VAL A 99 -12.40 -13.17 -1.91
N GLY A 100 -11.70 -13.08 -0.78
CA GLY A 100 -12.24 -12.64 0.51
C GLY A 100 -12.25 -11.12 0.67
N ASP A 101 -12.46 -10.67 1.91
CA ASP A 101 -12.44 -9.23 2.25
C ASP A 101 -11.04 -8.65 2.21
N CYS A 102 -10.96 -7.31 2.19
CA CYS A 102 -9.69 -6.60 2.25
C CYS A 102 -8.93 -6.93 3.54
N VAL A 103 -7.65 -7.23 3.41
CA VAL A 103 -6.77 -7.56 4.54
C VAL A 103 -5.54 -6.66 4.57
N GLY A 104 -4.79 -6.74 5.68
CA GLY A 104 -3.53 -6.04 5.85
C GLY A 104 -3.68 -4.52 5.75
N PRO A 105 -2.66 -3.81 5.29
CA PRO A 105 -2.65 -2.36 5.18
C PRO A 105 -3.33 -1.87 3.88
N SER A 106 -4.50 -2.44 3.53
CA SER A 106 -5.34 -1.89 2.46
C SER A 106 -5.68 -0.44 2.76
N LEU A 107 -5.65 0.41 1.74
CA LEU A 107 -5.80 1.86 1.87
C LEU A 107 -6.87 2.36 0.90
N ASN A 108 -7.81 3.16 1.40
CA ASN A 108 -8.88 3.76 0.60
C ASN A 108 -9.69 2.74 -0.24
N ALA A 109 -9.82 1.51 0.23
CA ALA A 109 -10.53 0.44 -0.47
C ALA A 109 -11.67 -0.09 0.41
N VAL A 110 -12.85 -0.22 -0.17
CA VAL A 110 -14.04 -0.75 0.52
C VAL A 110 -14.71 -1.77 -0.37
N ARG A 111 -14.96 -2.96 0.17
CA ARG A 111 -15.68 -4.03 -0.51
C ARG A 111 -17.13 -4.13 0.02
N ASP A 112 -18.06 -4.27 -0.91
CA ASP A 112 -19.46 -4.56 -0.63
C ASP A 112 -19.95 -5.62 -1.63
N GLY A 113 -20.13 -6.84 -1.15
CA GLY A 113 -20.39 -8.00 -2.02
C GLY A 113 -19.27 -8.21 -3.04
N ASP A 114 -19.61 -8.22 -4.31
CA ASP A 114 -18.65 -8.35 -5.42
C ASP A 114 -18.08 -6.99 -5.86
N ARG A 115 -18.63 -5.89 -5.39
CA ARG A 115 -18.16 -4.55 -5.72
C ARG A 115 -17.00 -4.15 -4.80
N LEU A 116 -15.88 -3.78 -5.41
CA LEU A 116 -14.74 -3.17 -4.73
C LEU A 116 -14.61 -1.72 -5.17
N THR A 117 -14.82 -0.79 -4.24
CA THR A 117 -14.57 0.63 -4.47
C THR A 117 -13.14 0.95 -4.09
N LEU A 118 -12.39 1.48 -5.04
CA LEU A 118 -11.02 1.95 -4.89
C LEU A 118 -11.02 3.48 -4.92
N GLY A 119 -10.83 4.10 -3.78
CA GLY A 119 -10.70 5.55 -3.66
C GLY A 119 -9.45 6.08 -4.37
N PRO A 120 -9.17 7.39 -4.25
CA PRO A 120 -7.95 7.98 -4.82
C PRO A 120 -6.70 7.30 -4.29
N ASN A 121 -5.79 6.89 -5.20
CA ASN A 121 -4.52 6.22 -4.89
C ASN A 121 -4.69 5.03 -3.92
N ALA A 122 -5.76 4.26 -4.11
CA ALA A 122 -6.10 3.14 -3.25
C ALA A 122 -5.19 1.93 -3.46
N ALA A 123 -5.06 1.12 -2.42
CA ALA A 123 -4.47 -0.21 -2.46
C ALA A 123 -5.40 -1.20 -1.76
N ALA A 124 -5.69 -2.33 -2.39
CA ALA A 124 -6.47 -3.42 -1.83
C ALA A 124 -5.71 -4.74 -1.93
N PHE A 125 -5.70 -5.48 -0.82
CA PHE A 125 -5.15 -6.83 -0.73
C PHE A 125 -6.26 -7.77 -0.32
N LEU A 126 -6.58 -8.76 -1.16
CA LEU A 126 -7.70 -9.69 -0.94
C LEU A 126 -7.20 -11.13 -1.00
N PRO A 127 -7.44 -11.95 0.03
CA PRO A 127 -7.12 -13.37 -0.02
C PRO A 127 -7.86 -14.05 -1.18
N VAL A 128 -7.17 -14.87 -1.94
CA VAL A 128 -7.78 -15.67 -3.00
C VAL A 128 -8.50 -16.86 -2.37
N THR A 129 -9.78 -17.06 -2.71
CA THR A 129 -10.63 -18.13 -2.21
C THR A 129 -11.17 -19.04 -3.33
N GLY A 130 -10.90 -18.70 -4.57
CA GLY A 130 -11.38 -19.42 -5.74
C GLY A 130 -10.77 -18.90 -7.04
N THR A 131 -11.46 -19.06 -8.14
CA THR A 131 -11.02 -18.48 -9.41
C THR A 131 -11.18 -16.97 -9.40
N VAL A 132 -10.07 -16.26 -9.47
CA VAL A 132 -10.08 -14.79 -9.47
C VAL A 132 -10.55 -14.25 -10.81
N ALA A 133 -11.58 -13.42 -10.78
CA ALA A 133 -11.96 -12.54 -11.90
C ALA A 133 -12.10 -11.10 -11.40
N VAL A 134 -11.67 -10.15 -12.23
CA VAL A 134 -11.79 -8.70 -12.00
C VAL A 134 -12.34 -8.08 -13.28
N HIS A 135 -13.39 -7.29 -13.15
CA HIS A 135 -14.01 -6.56 -14.26
C HIS A 135 -14.13 -5.08 -13.87
N ASP A 136 -13.61 -4.21 -14.67
CA ASP A 136 -13.60 -2.75 -14.59
C ASP A 136 -14.57 -2.09 -15.57
#